data_44eb582f4e7b61553ecc7b631a14707a
#
_entry.id   44eb582f4e7b61553ecc7b631a14707a
#
_cell.length_a   1.000
_cell.length_b   1.000
_cell.length_c   1.000
_cell.angle_alpha   90.00
_cell.angle_beta   90.00
_cell.angle_gamma   90.00
#
_symmetry.space_group_name_H-M   'P 1'
#
loop_
_entity.id
_entity.type
_entity.pdbx_description
1 polymer ?
#
loop_
_entity_poly.entity_id
_entity_poly.type
_entity_poly.pdbx_seq_one_letter_code
_entity_poly.pdbx_strand_id
1 'polypeptide(L)'
;MSETSLFTSESVSEGHPDKMADQISDAVLDAFLEQDDEARVACETMIKTGMVVVAGEITSKANINIEDIVREVIRDIGYKDSRSGFDGSTCAVLNALGEQSGDISMGVDESDGHEQGAGDQGLMFGYASNETDVLMPAPITYSQLLVKRQSEVRKDGTLPWLEPDAKSQLTMRYSNGKPEGIDAVVLSTQHRDEVSLSELREAVMEEIIKPVLPAHWIDEDTKYFINPTGRFVIGGPQGDCGLTGRKIIVDTYGGMARHGGGAFSGKDPSKVDRSAAYLARYIAKNLVAAKLAERCELQLSYAIGIAEPTSISVETFGTGKVSDEKIVALIREHFELKPKGLISMLELLRPIYKKTAAYGHFGREDNEFSWEKTDKAETLKNYAKV
;
A
#
# COMPACT_ATOMS: atom_id res chain seq x y z
N MET A 1 -28.18 -8.30 23.02
CA MET A 1 -26.79 -8.08 23.48
C MET A 1 -26.03 -7.51 22.31
N SER A 2 -25.25 -6.45 22.53
CA SER A 2 -24.39 -5.88 21.47
C SER A 2 -23.36 -6.95 21.08
N GLU A 3 -23.18 -7.17 19.78
CA GLU A 3 -22.14 -8.05 19.28
C GLU A 3 -20.80 -7.30 19.40
N THR A 4 -19.93 -7.73 20.31
CA THR A 4 -18.59 -7.18 20.48
C THR A 4 -17.57 -8.09 19.82
N SER A 5 -16.60 -7.54 19.08
CA SER A 5 -15.54 -8.27 18.43
C SER A 5 -14.22 -7.50 18.49
N LEU A 6 -13.12 -8.22 18.32
CA LEU A 6 -11.79 -7.62 18.15
C LEU A 6 -11.33 -7.81 16.71
N PHE A 7 -10.68 -6.79 16.16
CA PHE A 7 -10.03 -6.88 14.87
C PHE A 7 -8.65 -6.24 14.92
N THR A 8 -7.67 -6.90 14.30
CA THR A 8 -6.26 -6.50 14.35
C THR A 8 -5.72 -6.29 12.95
N SER A 9 -5.01 -5.18 12.75
CA SER A 9 -4.17 -4.96 11.58
C SER A 9 -2.74 -4.65 12.01
N GLU A 10 -1.79 -4.93 11.12
CA GLU A 10 -0.39 -4.60 11.31
C GLU A 10 0.14 -3.72 10.17
N SER A 11 1.23 -3.02 10.42
CA SER A 11 2.01 -2.32 9.41
C SER A 11 3.50 -2.38 9.72
N VAL A 12 4.31 -2.01 8.73
CA VAL A 12 5.76 -1.96 8.86
C VAL A 12 6.29 -0.64 8.31
N SER A 13 7.45 -0.20 8.84
CA SER A 13 8.08 1.06 8.42
C SER A 13 8.73 0.95 7.03
N GLU A 14 9.13 2.10 6.49
CA GLU A 14 9.91 2.19 5.25
C GLU A 14 11.24 1.41 5.30
N GLY A 15 11.81 1.21 6.50
CA GLY A 15 13.06 0.49 6.69
C GLY A 15 12.92 -1.01 6.92
N HIS A 16 11.70 -1.55 6.95
CA HIS A 16 11.48 -2.98 6.95
C HIS A 16 11.97 -3.59 5.63
N PRO A 17 12.69 -4.75 5.64
CA PRO A 17 13.30 -5.30 4.43
C PRO A 17 12.35 -5.47 3.25
N ASP A 18 11.14 -5.99 3.46
CA ASP A 18 10.16 -6.14 2.38
C ASP A 18 9.72 -4.77 1.82
N LYS A 19 9.56 -3.75 2.67
CA LYS A 19 9.20 -2.40 2.20
C LYS A 19 10.36 -1.66 1.55
N MET A 20 11.59 -1.97 1.91
CA MET A 20 12.76 -1.51 1.17
C MET A 20 12.78 -2.09 -0.25
N ALA A 21 12.48 -3.38 -0.40
CA ALA A 21 12.37 -4.04 -1.70
C ALA A 21 11.26 -3.41 -2.56
N ASP A 22 10.09 -3.16 -1.98
CA ASP A 22 8.98 -2.48 -2.67
C ASP A 22 9.36 -1.06 -3.13
N GLN A 23 10.02 -0.28 -2.28
CA GLN A 23 10.46 1.08 -2.61
C GLN A 23 11.52 1.10 -3.71
N ILE A 24 12.44 0.14 -3.73
CA ILE A 24 13.43 0.00 -4.80
C ILE A 24 12.74 -0.33 -6.12
N SER A 25 11.85 -1.32 -6.13
CA SER A 25 11.12 -1.74 -7.32
C SER A 25 10.27 -0.61 -7.90
N ASP A 26 9.57 0.16 -7.05
CA ASP A 26 8.77 1.30 -7.48
C ASP A 26 9.62 2.53 -7.89
N ALA A 27 10.79 2.72 -7.29
CA ALA A 27 11.71 3.77 -7.73
C ALA A 27 12.29 3.46 -9.12
N VAL A 28 12.55 2.19 -9.43
CA VAL A 28 12.93 1.75 -10.77
C VAL A 28 11.81 2.03 -11.76
N LEU A 29 10.56 1.67 -11.42
CA LEU A 29 9.40 1.96 -12.24
C LEU A 29 9.25 3.45 -12.52
N ASP A 30 9.32 4.30 -11.48
CA ASP A 30 9.19 5.75 -11.63
C ASP A 30 10.27 6.33 -12.55
N ALA A 31 11.51 5.88 -12.43
CA ALA A 31 12.62 6.35 -13.28
C ALA A 31 12.40 6.00 -14.76
N PHE A 32 11.80 4.85 -15.05
CA PHE A 32 11.44 4.51 -16.44
C PHE A 32 10.28 5.36 -16.94
N LEU A 33 9.22 5.52 -16.17
CA LEU A 33 8.06 6.33 -16.54
C LEU A 33 8.38 7.81 -16.71
N GLU A 34 9.37 8.33 -16.00
CA GLU A 34 9.83 9.73 -16.14
C GLU A 34 10.43 10.02 -17.53
N GLN A 35 11.02 9.01 -18.17
CA GLN A 35 11.64 9.14 -19.50
C GLN A 35 10.82 8.52 -20.63
N ASP A 36 9.91 7.58 -20.31
CA ASP A 36 9.11 6.82 -21.27
C ASP A 36 7.79 6.39 -20.61
N ASP A 37 6.72 7.13 -20.87
CA ASP A 37 5.39 6.86 -20.33
C ASP A 37 4.74 5.58 -20.89
N GLU A 38 5.29 5.03 -22.00
CA GLU A 38 4.92 3.74 -22.57
C GLU A 38 5.73 2.55 -22.00
N ALA A 39 6.65 2.80 -21.06
CA ALA A 39 7.50 1.75 -20.50
C ALA A 39 6.65 0.60 -19.90
N ARG A 40 7.07 -0.62 -20.21
CA ARG A 40 6.55 -1.84 -19.60
C ARG A 40 7.56 -2.33 -18.57
N VAL A 41 7.15 -2.36 -17.31
CA VAL A 41 8.03 -2.66 -16.19
C VAL A 41 7.41 -3.73 -15.31
N ALA A 42 8.17 -4.79 -15.08
CA ALA A 42 7.95 -5.78 -14.05
C ALA A 42 9.28 -5.94 -13.32
N CYS A 43 9.45 -5.23 -12.21
CA CYS A 43 10.69 -5.15 -11.45
C CYS A 43 10.50 -5.71 -10.05
N GLU A 44 11.25 -6.71 -9.71
CA GLU A 44 11.26 -7.37 -8.41
C GLU A 44 12.63 -7.20 -7.74
N THR A 45 12.63 -7.03 -6.44
CA THR A 45 13.83 -6.80 -5.65
C THR A 45 13.91 -7.81 -4.51
N MET A 46 15.09 -8.38 -4.32
CA MET A 46 15.46 -9.10 -3.09
C MET A 46 16.56 -8.33 -2.38
N ILE A 47 16.44 -8.17 -1.05
CA ILE A 47 17.42 -7.49 -0.22
C ILE A 47 17.80 -8.34 0.98
N LYS A 48 19.09 -8.48 1.24
CA LYS A 48 19.66 -9.19 2.38
C LYS A 48 21.01 -8.56 2.74
N THR A 49 21.53 -8.88 3.93
CA THR A 49 22.81 -8.36 4.44
C THR A 49 23.85 -8.17 3.34
N GLY A 50 24.23 -6.91 3.10
CA GLY A 50 25.28 -6.55 2.13
C GLY A 50 24.93 -6.72 0.65
N MET A 51 23.69 -7.07 0.29
CA MET A 51 23.33 -7.38 -1.09
C MET A 51 21.91 -6.94 -1.44
N VAL A 52 21.75 -6.42 -2.66
CA VAL A 52 20.48 -6.20 -3.35
C VAL A 52 20.53 -6.91 -4.71
N VAL A 53 19.48 -7.62 -5.04
CA VAL A 53 19.25 -8.20 -6.38
C VAL A 53 18.00 -7.56 -6.95
N VAL A 54 18.12 -6.97 -8.15
CA VAL A 54 17.00 -6.46 -8.93
C VAL A 54 16.83 -7.36 -10.13
N ALA A 55 15.66 -7.94 -10.33
CA ALA A 55 15.37 -8.88 -11.39
C ALA A 55 14.00 -8.59 -12.02
N GLY A 56 13.76 -9.09 -13.20
CA GLY A 56 12.49 -8.93 -13.91
C GLY A 56 12.66 -8.53 -15.36
N GLU A 57 11.62 -8.01 -15.97
CA GLU A 57 11.58 -7.67 -17.39
C GLU A 57 11.14 -6.22 -17.60
N ILE A 58 11.88 -5.51 -18.45
CA ILE A 58 11.60 -4.12 -18.80
C ILE A 58 11.68 -3.94 -20.31
N THR A 59 10.65 -3.35 -20.90
CA THR A 59 10.66 -2.87 -22.28
C THR A 59 10.49 -1.36 -22.27
N SER A 60 11.51 -0.62 -22.66
CA SER A 60 11.51 0.85 -22.66
C SER A 60 12.59 1.41 -23.57
N LYS A 61 12.40 2.65 -24.01
CA LYS A 61 13.40 3.46 -24.73
C LYS A 61 14.33 4.22 -23.76
N ALA A 62 13.99 4.25 -22.46
CA ALA A 62 14.76 4.94 -21.44
C ALA A 62 16.08 4.23 -21.12
N ASN A 63 17.08 5.02 -20.75
CA ASN A 63 18.37 4.50 -20.29
C ASN A 63 18.61 4.92 -18.84
N ILE A 64 18.47 3.96 -17.93
CA ILE A 64 18.46 4.18 -16.49
C ILE A 64 19.63 3.49 -15.81
N ASN A 65 20.32 4.20 -14.90
CA ASN A 65 21.32 3.60 -14.03
C ASN A 65 20.64 2.99 -12.79
N ILE A 66 20.37 1.70 -12.83
CA ILE A 66 19.68 0.96 -11.76
C ILE A 66 20.46 1.01 -10.44
N GLU A 67 21.80 0.94 -10.49
CA GLU A 67 22.63 0.94 -9.29
C GLU A 67 22.48 2.24 -8.49
N ASP A 68 22.47 3.39 -9.17
CA ASP A 68 22.32 4.69 -8.52
C ASP A 68 20.97 4.82 -7.84
N ILE A 69 19.89 4.37 -8.49
CA ILE A 69 18.52 4.37 -7.91
C ILE A 69 18.48 3.51 -6.66
N VAL A 70 18.97 2.29 -6.72
CA VAL A 70 19.01 1.36 -5.57
C VAL A 70 19.73 2.01 -4.38
N ARG A 71 20.91 2.57 -4.62
CA ARG A 71 21.72 3.21 -3.57
C ARG A 71 21.04 4.45 -2.98
N GLU A 72 20.42 5.26 -3.82
CA GLU A 72 19.68 6.45 -3.38
C GLU A 72 18.51 6.07 -2.48
N VAL A 73 17.67 5.12 -2.90
CA VAL A 73 16.52 4.65 -2.09
C VAL A 73 16.97 4.15 -0.72
N ILE A 74 18.02 3.34 -0.66
CA ILE A 74 18.52 2.78 0.60
C ILE A 74 19.02 3.90 1.54
N ARG A 75 19.73 4.89 1.01
CA ARG A 75 20.22 6.03 1.78
C ARG A 75 19.08 6.94 2.26
N ASP A 76 18.07 7.19 1.43
CA ASP A 76 16.88 7.98 1.77
C ASP A 76 16.09 7.36 2.92
N ILE A 77 15.97 6.04 2.93
CA ILE A 77 15.35 5.29 4.01
C ILE A 77 16.13 5.49 5.33
N GLY A 78 17.46 5.61 5.25
CA GLY A 78 18.29 5.88 6.42
C GLY A 78 19.44 4.88 6.65
N TYR A 79 19.63 3.92 5.76
CA TYR A 79 20.77 2.99 5.79
C TYR A 79 21.98 3.63 5.10
N LYS A 80 22.63 4.56 5.82
CA LYS A 80 23.71 5.43 5.30
C LYS A 80 25.11 4.96 5.63
N ASP A 81 25.21 4.03 6.59
CA ASP A 81 26.49 3.50 7.07
C ASP A 81 26.30 2.12 7.71
N SER A 82 27.40 1.46 8.05
CA SER A 82 27.40 0.09 8.58
C SER A 82 26.85 -0.06 10.02
N ARG A 83 26.52 1.03 10.72
CA ARG A 83 26.03 0.99 12.12
C ARG A 83 24.65 0.32 12.22
N SER A 84 23.77 0.54 11.24
CA SER A 84 22.48 -0.13 11.13
C SER A 84 22.55 -1.53 10.53
N GLY A 85 23.76 -2.05 10.29
CA GLY A 85 24.00 -3.39 9.73
C GLY A 85 23.78 -3.53 8.23
N PHE A 86 23.47 -2.41 7.55
CA PHE A 86 23.31 -2.32 6.10
C PHE A 86 23.72 -0.92 5.63
N ASP A 87 24.40 -0.83 4.49
CA ASP A 87 24.91 0.44 3.95
C ASP A 87 24.65 0.53 2.45
N GLY A 88 23.85 1.49 2.04
CA GLY A 88 23.52 1.75 0.65
C GLY A 88 24.72 2.15 -0.22
N SER A 89 25.82 2.62 0.37
CA SER A 89 27.03 3.01 -0.36
C SER A 89 27.94 1.83 -0.68
N THR A 90 27.91 0.75 0.13
CA THR A 90 28.85 -0.36 0.04
C THR A 90 28.23 -1.72 -0.27
N CYS A 91 26.88 -1.85 -0.21
CA CYS A 91 26.22 -3.10 -0.56
C CYS A 91 26.46 -3.48 -2.02
N ALA A 92 26.51 -4.78 -2.29
CA ALA A 92 26.51 -5.30 -3.66
C ALA A 92 25.13 -5.05 -4.31
N VAL A 93 25.13 -4.58 -5.56
CA VAL A 93 23.92 -4.45 -6.37
C VAL A 93 24.08 -5.37 -7.59
N LEU A 94 23.21 -6.39 -7.66
CA LEU A 94 23.15 -7.31 -8.78
C LEU A 94 21.94 -6.96 -9.64
N ASN A 95 22.19 -6.67 -10.90
CA ASN A 95 21.17 -6.38 -11.90
C ASN A 95 20.96 -7.58 -12.81
N ALA A 96 19.76 -8.19 -12.73
CA ALA A 96 19.29 -9.30 -13.54
C ALA A 96 18.00 -8.92 -14.29
N LEU A 97 17.84 -7.64 -14.65
CA LEU A 97 16.75 -7.18 -15.51
C LEU A 97 17.04 -7.57 -16.96
N GLY A 98 16.01 -8.13 -17.63
CA GLY A 98 16.03 -8.50 -19.03
C GLY A 98 14.95 -7.76 -19.83
N GLU A 99 14.83 -8.09 -21.12
CA GLU A 99 13.74 -7.62 -21.98
C GLU A 99 12.54 -8.56 -21.88
N GLN A 100 11.31 -8.01 -22.00
CA GLN A 100 10.09 -8.80 -21.99
C GLN A 100 9.99 -9.70 -23.23
N SER A 101 9.47 -10.92 -23.05
CA SER A 101 9.20 -11.84 -24.16
C SER A 101 8.18 -11.25 -25.14
N GLY A 102 8.46 -11.33 -26.45
CA GLY A 102 7.56 -10.87 -27.51
C GLY A 102 6.23 -11.62 -27.57
N ASP A 103 6.15 -12.83 -27.02
CA ASP A 103 4.91 -13.63 -27.00
C ASP A 103 3.84 -13.02 -26.06
N ILE A 104 4.27 -12.35 -25.00
CA ILE A 104 3.35 -11.69 -24.04
C ILE A 104 2.81 -10.39 -24.63
N SER A 105 3.64 -9.62 -25.33
CA SER A 105 3.24 -8.32 -25.91
C SER A 105 2.15 -8.46 -26.97
N MET A 106 2.17 -9.52 -27.78
CA MET A 106 1.17 -9.74 -28.84
C MET A 106 -0.27 -9.89 -28.36
N GLY A 107 -0.48 -10.36 -27.11
CA GLY A 107 -1.82 -10.55 -26.53
C GLY A 107 -2.38 -9.34 -25.77
N VAL A 108 -1.53 -8.37 -25.47
CA VAL A 108 -1.83 -7.27 -24.55
C VAL A 108 -1.86 -5.92 -25.27
N ASP A 109 -1.02 -5.73 -26.28
CA ASP A 109 -0.88 -4.46 -26.95
C ASP A 109 -2.00 -4.21 -27.97
N GLU A 110 -2.34 -2.93 -28.15
CA GLU A 110 -3.31 -2.48 -29.14
C GLU A 110 -2.82 -2.78 -30.56
N SER A 111 -3.64 -3.42 -31.38
CA SER A 111 -3.37 -3.68 -32.80
C SER A 111 -4.61 -3.40 -33.62
N ASP A 112 -4.48 -3.32 -34.98
CA ASP A 112 -5.60 -3.06 -35.88
C ASP A 112 -6.79 -4.01 -35.61
N GLY A 113 -7.86 -3.45 -34.98
CA GLY A 113 -9.08 -4.17 -34.64
C GLY A 113 -9.09 -4.87 -33.27
N HIS A 114 -8.03 -4.72 -32.46
CA HIS A 114 -7.94 -5.27 -31.10
C HIS A 114 -7.68 -4.13 -30.09
N GLU A 115 -8.65 -3.93 -29.16
CA GLU A 115 -8.53 -2.98 -28.06
C GLU A 115 -7.57 -3.55 -27.00
N GLN A 116 -6.74 -2.70 -26.37
CA GLN A 116 -5.82 -3.12 -25.30
C GLN A 116 -6.56 -3.94 -24.24
N GLY A 117 -6.18 -5.20 -24.12
CA GLY A 117 -6.71 -6.14 -23.12
C GLY A 117 -5.97 -6.05 -21.79
N ALA A 118 -6.46 -6.80 -20.81
CA ALA A 118 -5.75 -6.97 -19.54
C ALA A 118 -4.44 -7.75 -19.76
N GLY A 119 -3.36 -7.29 -19.11
CA GLY A 119 -2.03 -7.90 -19.22
C GLY A 119 -1.92 -9.28 -18.58
N ASP A 120 -2.87 -9.64 -17.73
CA ASP A 120 -2.97 -10.94 -17.08
C ASP A 120 -4.42 -11.23 -16.68
N GLN A 121 -4.69 -12.48 -16.34
CA GLN A 121 -5.91 -12.83 -15.61
C GLN A 121 -5.74 -12.42 -14.13
N GLY A 122 -6.85 -12.11 -13.46
CA GLY A 122 -6.78 -11.82 -12.04
C GLY A 122 -8.11 -11.34 -11.45
N LEU A 123 -8.12 -11.23 -10.13
CA LEU A 123 -9.21 -10.60 -9.38
C LEU A 123 -8.62 -9.59 -8.40
N MET A 124 -9.26 -8.44 -8.31
CA MET A 124 -8.82 -7.30 -7.49
C MET A 124 -9.96 -6.85 -6.60
N PHE A 125 -9.62 -6.42 -5.39
CA PHE A 125 -10.60 -5.92 -4.43
C PHE A 125 -10.37 -4.44 -4.13
N GLY A 126 -11.48 -3.71 -4.03
CA GLY A 126 -11.55 -2.38 -3.46
C GLY A 126 -12.40 -2.40 -2.20
N TYR A 127 -12.06 -1.56 -1.24
CA TYR A 127 -12.81 -1.42 -0.01
C TYR A 127 -12.83 0.04 0.45
N ALA A 128 -13.92 0.42 1.10
CA ALA A 128 -14.04 1.66 1.85
C ALA A 128 -15.01 1.48 3.02
N SER A 129 -14.78 2.20 4.11
CA SER A 129 -15.69 2.28 5.25
C SER A 129 -15.66 3.70 5.85
N ASN A 130 -16.74 4.09 6.52
CA ASN A 130 -16.85 5.39 7.19
C ASN A 130 -16.21 5.40 8.59
N GLU A 131 -15.25 4.51 8.86
CA GLU A 131 -14.58 4.41 10.16
C GLU A 131 -13.58 5.53 10.41
N THR A 132 -12.98 6.08 9.36
CA THR A 132 -12.01 7.17 9.40
C THR A 132 -12.35 8.22 8.34
N ASP A 133 -11.80 9.43 8.49
CA ASP A 133 -12.05 10.55 7.55
C ASP A 133 -11.55 10.21 6.13
N VAL A 134 -10.51 9.37 6.02
CA VAL A 134 -9.97 8.91 4.73
C VAL A 134 -10.74 7.73 4.15
N LEU A 135 -11.83 7.32 4.78
CA LEU A 135 -12.70 6.20 4.39
C LEU A 135 -11.97 4.86 4.29
N MET A 136 -11.13 4.59 5.29
CA MET A 136 -10.37 3.36 5.47
C MET A 136 -10.72 2.69 6.81
N PRO A 137 -10.48 1.38 6.96
CA PRO A 137 -10.58 0.71 8.24
C PRO A 137 -9.62 1.31 9.27
N ALA A 138 -10.11 1.56 10.48
CA ALA A 138 -9.33 2.19 11.55
C ALA A 138 -8.06 1.42 11.94
N PRO A 139 -8.07 0.07 12.09
CA PRO A 139 -6.90 -0.67 12.54
C PRO A 139 -5.69 -0.50 11.61
N ILE A 140 -5.88 -0.63 10.29
CA ILE A 140 -4.76 -0.47 9.33
C ILE A 140 -4.33 0.98 9.22
N THR A 141 -5.26 1.93 9.22
CA THR A 141 -4.96 3.36 9.13
C THR A 141 -4.01 3.78 10.25
N TYR A 142 -4.35 3.45 11.49
CA TYR A 142 -3.51 3.84 12.63
C TYR A 142 -2.25 3.00 12.77
N SER A 143 -2.26 1.73 12.33
CA SER A 143 -1.02 0.95 12.23
C SER A 143 -0.01 1.60 11.28
N GLN A 144 -0.47 2.08 10.12
CA GLN A 144 0.38 2.81 9.15
C GLN A 144 0.87 4.15 9.71
N LEU A 145 0.00 4.91 10.37
CA LEU A 145 0.37 6.21 10.96
C LEU A 145 1.41 6.06 12.09
N LEU A 146 1.35 4.99 12.89
CA LEU A 146 2.34 4.71 13.93
C LEU A 146 3.75 4.52 13.35
N VAL A 147 3.91 3.68 12.33
CA VAL A 147 5.24 3.46 11.72
C VAL A 147 5.68 4.64 10.84
N LYS A 148 4.74 5.41 10.29
CA LYS A 148 5.06 6.68 9.62
C LYS A 148 5.62 7.69 10.63
N ARG A 149 4.97 7.85 11.78
CA ARG A 149 5.44 8.76 12.84
C ARG A 149 6.79 8.33 13.40
N GLN A 150 7.04 7.01 13.53
CA GLN A 150 8.37 6.48 13.91
C GLN A 150 9.45 6.97 12.94
N SER A 151 9.19 6.91 11.65
CA SER A 151 10.15 7.38 10.63
C SER A 151 10.33 8.89 10.65
N GLU A 152 9.28 9.66 10.91
CA GLU A 152 9.34 11.12 11.05
C GLU A 152 10.25 11.53 12.20
N VAL A 153 9.98 11.06 13.43
CA VAL A 153 10.77 11.42 14.63
C VAL A 153 12.20 10.91 14.59
N ARG A 154 12.47 9.86 13.81
CA ARG A 154 13.82 9.40 13.51
C ARG A 154 14.55 10.35 12.56
N LYS A 155 13.90 10.75 11.46
CA LYS A 155 14.50 11.58 10.40
C LYS A 155 14.69 13.04 10.82
N ASP A 156 13.78 13.60 11.60
CA ASP A 156 13.86 14.98 12.10
C ASP A 156 14.81 15.13 13.31
N GLY A 157 15.27 14.01 13.89
CA GLY A 157 16.21 13.98 14.99
C GLY A 157 15.56 14.13 16.37
N THR A 158 14.24 14.08 16.49
CA THR A 158 13.54 14.05 17.79
C THR A 158 13.96 12.82 18.61
N LEU A 159 14.03 11.65 17.95
CA LEU A 159 14.54 10.41 18.53
C LEU A 159 15.72 9.86 17.70
N PRO A 160 16.93 10.44 17.82
CA PRO A 160 18.05 10.18 16.92
C PRO A 160 18.69 8.79 17.07
N TRP A 161 18.32 8.05 18.11
CA TRP A 161 18.75 6.68 18.36
C TRP A 161 17.82 5.63 17.75
N LEU A 162 16.71 6.03 17.13
CA LEU A 162 15.88 5.11 16.34
C LEU A 162 16.62 4.71 15.06
N GLU A 163 16.42 3.46 14.66
CA GLU A 163 16.89 2.91 13.39
C GLU A 163 15.70 2.64 12.45
N PRO A 164 15.92 2.39 11.14
CA PRO A 164 14.84 2.43 10.16
C PRO A 164 13.78 1.34 10.27
N ASP A 165 14.11 0.17 10.82
CA ASP A 165 13.18 -0.98 10.87
C ASP A 165 12.21 -0.87 12.04
N ALA A 166 10.92 -0.98 11.76
CA ALA A 166 9.87 -1.00 12.77
C ALA A 166 8.62 -1.74 12.29
N LYS A 167 7.85 -2.25 13.25
CA LYS A 167 6.54 -2.88 13.03
C LYS A 167 5.55 -2.35 14.04
N SER A 168 4.32 -2.11 13.59
CA SER A 168 3.18 -1.77 14.43
C SER A 168 2.06 -2.80 14.27
N GLN A 169 1.25 -2.94 15.31
CA GLN A 169 0.01 -3.70 15.26
C GLN A 169 -1.01 -3.02 16.16
N LEU A 170 -2.23 -2.85 15.66
CA LEU A 170 -3.33 -2.24 16.39
C LEU A 170 -4.51 -3.19 16.44
N THR A 171 -5.01 -3.46 17.66
CA THR A 171 -6.24 -4.23 17.90
C THR A 171 -7.34 -3.27 18.34
N MET A 172 -8.40 -3.21 17.53
CA MET A 172 -9.59 -2.41 17.82
C MET A 172 -10.71 -3.27 18.41
N ARG A 173 -11.44 -2.70 19.37
CA ARG A 173 -12.74 -3.22 19.81
C ARG A 173 -13.83 -2.64 18.92
N TYR A 174 -14.71 -3.51 18.46
CA TYR A 174 -15.90 -3.16 17.68
C TYR A 174 -17.16 -3.50 18.45
N SER A 175 -18.16 -2.63 18.36
CA SER A 175 -19.51 -2.88 18.85
C SER A 175 -20.50 -2.67 17.70
N ASN A 176 -21.29 -3.70 17.39
CA ASN A 176 -22.22 -3.68 16.26
C ASN A 176 -21.58 -3.22 14.93
N GLY A 177 -20.34 -3.68 14.66
CA GLY A 177 -19.59 -3.37 13.44
C GLY A 177 -18.98 -1.96 13.37
N LYS A 178 -19.00 -1.19 14.47
CA LYS A 178 -18.39 0.15 14.57
C LYS A 178 -17.20 0.14 15.53
N PRO A 179 -16.10 0.85 15.23
CA PRO A 179 -14.97 0.96 16.15
C PRO A 179 -15.40 1.70 17.43
N GLU A 180 -15.08 1.12 18.59
CA GLU A 180 -15.46 1.64 19.91
C GLU A 180 -14.24 2.04 20.75
N GLY A 181 -13.11 1.35 20.59
CA GLY A 181 -11.90 1.62 21.36
C GLY A 181 -10.72 0.76 20.93
N ILE A 182 -9.55 1.08 21.46
CA ILE A 182 -8.31 0.33 21.21
C ILE A 182 -8.09 -0.66 22.36
N ASP A 183 -7.99 -1.96 22.02
CA ASP A 183 -7.67 -3.01 23.00
C ASP A 183 -6.17 -3.14 23.21
N ALA A 184 -5.37 -3.13 22.12
CA ALA A 184 -3.93 -3.29 22.22
C ALA A 184 -3.18 -2.52 21.13
N VAL A 185 -2.02 -1.99 21.51
CA VAL A 185 -1.02 -1.37 20.64
C VAL A 185 0.29 -2.12 20.79
N VAL A 186 0.82 -2.65 19.70
CA VAL A 186 2.18 -3.21 19.64
C VAL A 186 3.04 -2.30 18.76
N LEU A 187 4.18 -1.88 19.23
CA LEU A 187 5.20 -1.18 18.45
C LEU A 187 6.57 -1.75 18.75
N SER A 188 7.18 -2.38 17.74
CA SER A 188 8.56 -2.86 17.80
C SER A 188 9.41 -2.00 16.88
N THR A 189 10.42 -1.32 17.43
CA THR A 189 11.29 -0.43 16.67
C THR A 189 12.75 -0.74 16.92
N GLN A 190 13.52 -0.80 15.84
CA GLN A 190 14.97 -0.95 15.91
C GLN A 190 15.57 0.32 16.51
N HIS A 191 16.60 0.13 17.35
CA HIS A 191 17.24 1.22 18.07
C HIS A 191 18.73 0.95 18.26
N ARG A 192 19.50 2.00 18.56
CA ARG A 192 20.90 1.90 18.95
C ARG A 192 21.04 1.31 20.36
N ASP A 193 22.18 0.70 20.60
CA ASP A 193 22.47 -0.03 21.86
C ASP A 193 22.61 0.90 23.08
N GLU A 194 22.89 2.20 22.85
CA GLU A 194 23.10 3.18 23.91
C GLU A 194 21.82 3.58 24.67
N VAL A 195 20.62 3.38 24.11
CA VAL A 195 19.37 3.74 24.78
C VAL A 195 18.86 2.61 25.67
N SER A 196 18.47 2.97 26.89
CA SER A 196 17.85 2.00 27.79
C SER A 196 16.42 1.65 27.36
N LEU A 197 15.96 0.44 27.67
CA LEU A 197 14.61 0.00 27.31
C LEU A 197 13.52 0.85 28.00
N SER A 198 13.78 1.35 29.21
CA SER A 198 12.85 2.25 29.91
C SER A 198 12.68 3.58 29.19
N GLU A 199 13.80 4.21 28.84
CA GLU A 199 13.84 5.46 28.11
C GLU A 199 13.18 5.33 26.71
N LEU A 200 13.49 4.23 26.00
CA LEU A 200 12.87 3.92 24.72
C LEU A 200 11.34 3.83 24.85
N ARG A 201 10.85 3.09 25.84
CA ARG A 201 9.40 2.89 26.02
C ARG A 201 8.67 4.18 26.35
N GLU A 202 9.24 5.01 27.20
CA GLU A 202 8.69 6.32 27.54
C GLU A 202 8.68 7.25 26.32
N ALA A 203 9.78 7.37 25.61
CA ALA A 203 9.89 8.23 24.43
C ALA A 203 8.96 7.76 23.29
N VAL A 204 8.86 6.47 23.02
CA VAL A 204 7.93 5.92 22.03
C VAL A 204 6.48 6.22 22.40
N MET A 205 6.13 6.10 23.68
CA MET A 205 4.78 6.45 24.16
C MET A 205 4.47 7.92 23.91
N GLU A 206 5.38 8.83 24.30
CA GLU A 206 5.12 10.27 24.23
C GLU A 206 5.23 10.85 22.82
N GLU A 207 6.22 10.40 22.02
CA GLU A 207 6.52 11.00 20.72
C GLU A 207 5.87 10.29 19.53
N ILE A 208 5.42 9.04 19.70
CA ILE A 208 4.84 8.25 18.61
C ILE A 208 3.39 7.86 18.91
N ILE A 209 3.12 7.17 20.01
CA ILE A 209 1.80 6.56 20.26
C ILE A 209 0.76 7.62 20.58
N LYS A 210 1.00 8.46 21.58
CA LYS A 210 0.05 9.49 22.02
C LYS A 210 -0.29 10.53 20.94
N PRO A 211 0.68 11.03 20.15
CA PRO A 211 0.38 11.99 19.08
C PRO A 211 -0.44 11.40 17.92
N VAL A 212 -0.38 10.09 17.70
CA VAL A 212 -1.02 9.42 16.56
C VAL A 212 -2.41 8.90 16.90
N LEU A 213 -2.60 8.31 18.08
CA LEU A 213 -3.83 7.63 18.41
C LEU A 213 -4.90 8.59 18.98
N PRO A 214 -6.16 8.51 18.49
CA PRO A 214 -7.24 9.32 19.02
C PRO A 214 -7.51 9.05 20.48
N ALA A 215 -7.45 10.09 21.32
CA ALA A 215 -7.60 9.97 22.77
C ALA A 215 -8.98 9.36 23.19
N HIS A 216 -10.03 9.55 22.39
CA HIS A 216 -11.35 9.00 22.67
C HIS A 216 -11.49 7.49 22.49
N TRP A 217 -10.49 6.82 21.86
CA TRP A 217 -10.43 5.36 21.71
C TRP A 217 -9.51 4.69 22.74
N ILE A 218 -8.83 5.49 23.56
CA ILE A 218 -7.91 5.00 24.59
C ILE A 218 -8.62 5.03 25.94
N ASP A 219 -8.51 3.95 26.70
CA ASP A 219 -9.05 3.83 28.06
C ASP A 219 -8.06 3.10 28.98
N GLU A 220 -8.48 2.83 30.23
CA GLU A 220 -7.65 2.19 31.28
C GLU A 220 -7.31 0.73 30.94
N ASP A 221 -8.11 0.08 30.05
CA ASP A 221 -7.90 -1.30 29.64
C ASP A 221 -7.01 -1.44 28.41
N THR A 222 -6.65 -0.32 27.75
CA THR A 222 -5.77 -0.31 26.57
C THR A 222 -4.37 -0.81 26.93
N LYS A 223 -3.91 -1.87 26.26
CA LYS A 223 -2.62 -2.53 26.50
C LYS A 223 -1.56 -1.99 25.53
N TYR A 224 -0.35 -1.73 26.04
CA TYR A 224 0.77 -1.26 25.25
C TYR A 224 1.95 -2.24 25.32
N PHE A 225 2.43 -2.67 24.16
CA PHE A 225 3.56 -3.60 24.01
C PHE A 225 4.65 -2.91 23.18
N ILE A 226 5.54 -2.17 23.84
CA ILE A 226 6.64 -1.46 23.19
C ILE A 226 7.91 -2.28 23.37
N ASN A 227 8.51 -2.73 22.25
CA ASN A 227 9.63 -3.66 22.21
C ASN A 227 9.45 -4.78 23.27
N PRO A 228 8.41 -5.63 23.14
CA PRO A 228 8.06 -6.61 24.17
C PRO A 228 9.14 -7.67 24.37
N THR A 229 9.94 -7.96 23.35
CA THR A 229 11.09 -8.89 23.43
C THR A 229 12.33 -8.23 24.03
N GLY A 230 12.29 -6.93 24.33
CA GLY A 230 13.39 -6.15 24.85
C GLY A 230 14.24 -5.52 23.75
N ARG A 231 15.52 -5.87 23.68
CA ARG A 231 16.51 -5.28 22.78
C ARG A 231 16.21 -5.62 21.30
N PHE A 232 16.14 -4.57 20.45
CA PHE A 232 15.99 -4.70 18.99
C PHE A 232 17.05 -3.82 18.29
N VAL A 233 18.31 -4.24 18.35
CA VAL A 233 19.45 -3.55 17.72
C VAL A 233 19.76 -4.11 16.35
N ILE A 234 19.67 -5.42 16.17
CA ILE A 234 19.82 -6.07 14.86
C ILE A 234 18.46 -6.09 14.17
N GLY A 235 18.33 -5.38 13.06
CA GLY A 235 17.11 -5.27 12.25
C GLY A 235 17.44 -5.02 10.79
N GLY A 236 16.43 -4.61 10.03
CA GLY A 236 16.58 -4.38 8.60
C GLY A 236 17.10 -5.59 7.83
N PRO A 237 17.77 -5.40 6.68
CA PRO A 237 18.30 -6.49 5.85
C PRO A 237 19.33 -7.38 6.54
N GLN A 238 19.94 -6.92 7.63
CA GLN A 238 20.80 -7.75 8.47
C GLN A 238 19.98 -8.81 9.22
N GLY A 239 18.83 -8.42 9.77
CA GLY A 239 17.98 -9.31 10.54
C GLY A 239 17.18 -10.27 9.68
N ASP A 240 16.56 -9.78 8.60
CA ASP A 240 15.64 -10.55 7.75
C ASP A 240 15.85 -10.27 6.27
N CYS A 241 15.37 -11.18 5.42
CA CYS A 241 15.39 -11.03 3.97
C CYS A 241 14.13 -10.29 3.51
N GLY A 242 14.28 -9.27 2.66
CA GLY A 242 13.18 -8.57 2.04
C GLY A 242 12.97 -8.96 0.58
N LEU A 243 11.71 -9.03 0.17
CA LEU A 243 11.29 -9.24 -1.22
C LEU A 243 10.12 -8.34 -1.58
N THR A 244 10.08 -7.89 -2.83
CA THR A 244 8.96 -7.16 -3.40
C THR A 244 7.67 -7.99 -3.31
N GLY A 245 6.57 -7.34 -2.92
CA GLY A 245 5.24 -7.95 -2.92
C GLY A 245 4.96 -8.90 -1.76
N ARG A 246 5.72 -8.84 -0.65
CA ARG A 246 5.48 -9.68 0.54
C ARG A 246 4.67 -8.98 1.64
N LYS A 247 4.20 -7.76 1.42
CA LYS A 247 3.39 -6.99 2.38
C LYS A 247 2.05 -6.54 1.78
N ILE A 248 1.45 -7.38 0.92
CA ILE A 248 0.24 -7.05 0.16
C ILE A 248 -0.98 -6.71 1.02
N ILE A 249 -1.08 -7.27 2.21
CA ILE A 249 -2.16 -6.96 3.15
C ILE A 249 -1.91 -5.62 3.87
N VAL A 250 -0.64 -5.32 4.21
CA VAL A 250 -0.23 -4.01 4.73
C VAL A 250 -0.44 -2.91 3.68
N ASP A 251 -0.17 -3.22 2.41
CA ASP A 251 -0.33 -2.28 1.29
C ASP A 251 -1.80 -1.91 1.02
N THR A 252 -2.75 -2.74 1.46
CA THR A 252 -4.16 -2.61 1.17
C THR A 252 -5.00 -2.30 2.42
N TYR A 253 -5.79 -3.23 2.92
CA TYR A 253 -6.81 -2.96 3.94
C TYR A 253 -6.57 -3.64 5.28
N GLY A 254 -5.35 -4.16 5.53
CA GLY A 254 -4.98 -4.76 6.82
C GLY A 254 -5.78 -6.00 7.21
N GLY A 255 -6.34 -6.71 6.22
CA GLY A 255 -7.17 -7.89 6.43
C GLY A 255 -8.67 -7.61 6.57
N MET A 256 -9.12 -6.35 6.58
CA MET A 256 -10.54 -6.02 6.67
C MET A 256 -11.31 -6.37 5.39
N ALA A 257 -10.68 -6.29 4.24
CA ALA A 257 -11.19 -6.72 2.95
C ALA A 257 -10.50 -7.98 2.46
N ARG A 258 -11.15 -8.67 1.52
CA ARG A 258 -10.52 -9.75 0.74
C ARG A 258 -9.37 -9.20 -0.10
N HIS A 259 -8.50 -10.09 -0.56
CA HIS A 259 -7.37 -9.76 -1.42
C HIS A 259 -7.26 -10.75 -2.57
N GLY A 260 -6.97 -10.25 -3.78
CA GLY A 260 -6.83 -11.09 -4.97
C GLY A 260 -5.49 -11.83 -5.10
N GLY A 261 -4.48 -11.43 -4.29
CA GLY A 261 -3.16 -12.03 -4.26
C GLY A 261 -2.11 -11.27 -5.09
N GLY A 262 -2.51 -10.35 -5.97
CA GLY A 262 -1.59 -9.55 -6.79
C GLY A 262 -0.84 -8.50 -5.98
N ALA A 263 0.49 -8.47 -6.10
CA ALA A 263 1.33 -7.41 -5.56
C ALA A 263 1.33 -6.19 -6.50
N PHE A 264 1.59 -4.99 -5.94
CA PHE A 264 1.57 -3.73 -6.68
C PHE A 264 2.98 -3.27 -7.11
N SER A 265 3.90 -3.19 -6.14
CA SER A 265 5.21 -2.58 -6.34
C SER A 265 5.99 -3.23 -7.47
N GLY A 266 6.68 -2.41 -8.26
CA GLY A 266 7.47 -2.82 -9.42
C GLY A 266 6.67 -3.07 -10.70
N LYS A 267 5.34 -2.98 -10.66
CA LYS A 267 4.46 -3.19 -11.82
C LYS A 267 3.98 -1.86 -12.39
N ASP A 268 4.16 -1.66 -13.71
CA ASP A 268 3.56 -0.53 -14.43
C ASP A 268 2.04 -0.67 -14.53
N PRO A 269 1.29 0.41 -14.86
CA PRO A 269 -0.18 0.42 -14.87
C PRO A 269 -0.84 -0.54 -15.86
N SER A 270 -0.14 -1.09 -16.83
CA SER A 270 -0.70 -2.12 -17.73
C SER A 270 -1.06 -3.40 -17.01
N LYS A 271 -0.43 -3.65 -15.84
CA LYS A 271 -0.72 -4.79 -14.98
C LYS A 271 -1.96 -4.48 -14.14
N VAL A 272 -3.05 -5.17 -14.44
CA VAL A 272 -4.36 -4.98 -13.77
C VAL A 272 -4.32 -5.29 -12.27
N ASP A 273 -3.40 -6.12 -11.80
CA ASP A 273 -3.14 -6.34 -10.37
C ASP A 273 -3.02 -5.01 -9.62
N ARG A 274 -2.34 -4.03 -10.21
CA ARG A 274 -2.16 -2.70 -9.64
C ARG A 274 -3.25 -1.74 -10.06
N SER A 275 -3.42 -1.50 -11.34
CA SER A 275 -4.30 -0.47 -11.87
C SER A 275 -5.77 -0.73 -11.56
N ALA A 276 -6.26 -1.97 -11.68
CA ALA A 276 -7.63 -2.31 -11.35
C ALA A 276 -7.89 -2.38 -9.83
N ALA A 277 -6.88 -2.67 -9.00
CA ALA A 277 -7.00 -2.54 -7.55
C ALA A 277 -7.16 -1.06 -7.14
N TYR A 278 -6.44 -0.14 -7.78
CA TYR A 278 -6.60 1.30 -7.58
C TYR A 278 -7.97 1.79 -8.05
N LEU A 279 -8.44 1.31 -9.22
CA LEU A 279 -9.81 1.57 -9.68
C LEU A 279 -10.84 1.06 -8.67
N ALA A 280 -10.69 -0.16 -8.19
CA ALA A 280 -11.62 -0.75 -7.23
C ALA A 280 -11.68 0.07 -5.92
N ARG A 281 -10.54 0.58 -5.44
CA ARG A 281 -10.50 1.53 -4.32
C ARG A 281 -11.22 2.83 -4.65
N TYR A 282 -10.96 3.42 -5.80
CA TYR A 282 -11.60 4.66 -6.24
C TYR A 282 -13.12 4.52 -6.28
N ILE A 283 -13.62 3.43 -6.84
CA ILE A 283 -15.07 3.14 -6.90
C ILE A 283 -15.63 2.97 -5.49
N ALA A 284 -15.05 2.10 -4.65
CA ALA A 284 -15.53 1.84 -3.30
C ALA A 284 -15.54 3.12 -2.45
N LYS A 285 -14.49 3.94 -2.55
CA LYS A 285 -14.40 5.24 -1.83
C LYS A 285 -15.50 6.20 -2.26
N ASN A 286 -15.78 6.33 -3.55
CA ASN A 286 -16.84 7.19 -4.05
C ASN A 286 -18.24 6.70 -3.65
N LEU A 287 -18.50 5.39 -3.60
CA LEU A 287 -19.76 4.83 -3.12
C LEU A 287 -20.03 5.17 -1.65
N VAL A 288 -19.01 5.04 -0.80
CA VAL A 288 -19.13 5.39 0.63
C VAL A 288 -19.20 6.91 0.82
N ALA A 289 -18.42 7.70 0.09
CA ALA A 289 -18.50 9.16 0.10
C ALA A 289 -19.87 9.69 -0.36
N ALA A 290 -20.49 9.03 -1.35
CA ALA A 290 -21.86 9.29 -1.79
C ALA A 290 -22.93 8.89 -0.76
N LYS A 291 -22.53 8.26 0.36
CA LYS A 291 -23.42 7.71 1.40
C LYS A 291 -24.38 6.65 0.88
N LEU A 292 -24.02 5.93 -0.17
CA LEU A 292 -24.79 4.79 -0.68
C LEU A 292 -24.65 3.54 0.21
N ALA A 293 -23.55 3.44 0.94
CA ALA A 293 -23.31 2.45 1.99
C ALA A 293 -22.42 3.04 3.08
N GLU A 294 -22.41 2.46 4.29
CA GLU A 294 -21.44 2.81 5.34
C GLU A 294 -20.08 2.11 5.09
N ARG A 295 -20.12 0.94 4.46
CA ARG A 295 -18.95 0.20 4.00
C ARG A 295 -19.27 -0.57 2.72
N CYS A 296 -18.26 -0.72 1.88
CA CYS A 296 -18.42 -1.37 0.58
C CYS A 296 -17.16 -2.13 0.21
N GLU A 297 -17.31 -3.39 -0.19
CA GLU A 297 -16.28 -4.17 -0.86
C GLU A 297 -16.68 -4.38 -2.31
N LEU A 298 -15.74 -4.15 -3.21
CA LEU A 298 -15.89 -4.35 -4.65
C LEU A 298 -14.87 -5.37 -5.14
N GLN A 299 -15.31 -6.35 -5.93
CA GLN A 299 -14.43 -7.22 -6.69
C GLN A 299 -14.54 -6.91 -8.18
N LEU A 300 -13.39 -6.76 -8.83
CA LEU A 300 -13.24 -6.75 -10.29
C LEU A 300 -12.43 -7.98 -10.70
N SER A 301 -12.75 -8.58 -11.84
CA SER A 301 -11.94 -9.65 -12.42
C SER A 301 -11.74 -9.45 -13.91
N TYR A 302 -10.57 -9.88 -14.40
CA TYR A 302 -10.18 -9.79 -15.81
C TYR A 302 -9.65 -11.12 -16.30
N ALA A 303 -9.74 -11.32 -17.62
CA ALA A 303 -9.05 -12.40 -18.33
C ALA A 303 -7.95 -11.80 -19.20
N ILE A 304 -6.83 -12.48 -19.34
CA ILE A 304 -5.71 -12.04 -20.19
C ILE A 304 -6.20 -11.75 -21.62
N GLY A 305 -5.77 -10.61 -22.18
CA GLY A 305 -6.13 -10.19 -23.53
C GLY A 305 -7.57 -9.67 -23.70
N ILE A 306 -8.40 -9.66 -22.65
CA ILE A 306 -9.78 -9.16 -22.71
C ILE A 306 -9.85 -7.80 -22.00
N ALA A 307 -10.44 -6.81 -22.69
CA ALA A 307 -10.56 -5.46 -22.17
C ALA A 307 -11.68 -5.32 -21.11
N GLU A 308 -12.83 -5.96 -21.35
CA GLU A 308 -13.97 -5.88 -20.42
C GLU A 308 -13.73 -6.73 -19.18
N PRO A 309 -14.09 -6.26 -17.97
CA PRO A 309 -14.05 -7.09 -16.78
C PRO A 309 -14.99 -8.30 -16.94
N THR A 310 -14.50 -9.48 -16.57
CA THR A 310 -15.28 -10.73 -16.63
C THR A 310 -16.36 -10.78 -15.55
N SER A 311 -16.16 -10.09 -14.43
CA SER A 311 -17.19 -9.91 -13.40
C SER A 311 -16.98 -8.65 -12.57
N ILE A 312 -18.08 -8.14 -12.03
CA ILE A 312 -18.14 -7.08 -11.01
C ILE A 312 -19.04 -7.60 -9.90
N SER A 313 -18.53 -7.64 -8.68
CA SER A 313 -19.29 -8.03 -7.50
C SER A 313 -19.17 -6.93 -6.43
N VAL A 314 -20.29 -6.61 -5.80
CA VAL A 314 -20.38 -5.60 -4.74
C VAL A 314 -20.97 -6.25 -3.50
N GLU A 315 -20.44 -5.92 -2.34
CA GLU A 315 -20.97 -6.31 -1.04
C GLU A 315 -21.02 -5.08 -0.14
N THR A 316 -22.21 -4.70 0.30
CA THR A 316 -22.43 -3.54 1.17
C THR A 316 -22.63 -3.92 2.63
N PHE A 317 -22.52 -5.21 2.96
CA PHE A 317 -22.64 -5.74 4.33
C PHE A 317 -23.96 -5.32 5.04
N GLY A 318 -25.05 -5.24 4.28
CA GLY A 318 -26.34 -4.82 4.77
C GLY A 318 -26.47 -3.32 5.09
N THR A 319 -25.47 -2.50 4.75
CA THR A 319 -25.49 -1.03 4.95
C THR A 319 -25.93 -0.25 3.71
N GLY A 320 -26.16 -0.95 2.58
CA GLY A 320 -26.57 -0.34 1.31
C GLY A 320 -27.92 0.34 1.34
N LYS A 321 -28.02 1.55 0.80
CA LYS A 321 -29.30 2.28 0.65
C LYS A 321 -30.05 1.94 -0.64
N VAL A 322 -29.37 1.31 -1.57
CA VAL A 322 -29.93 0.73 -2.81
C VAL A 322 -29.38 -0.69 -2.95
N SER A 323 -30.00 -1.49 -3.82
CA SER A 323 -29.56 -2.87 -4.03
C SER A 323 -28.17 -2.95 -4.66
N ASP A 324 -27.44 -4.04 -4.40
CA ASP A 324 -26.10 -4.26 -4.97
C ASP A 324 -26.15 -4.29 -6.51
N GLU A 325 -27.22 -4.84 -7.12
CA GLU A 325 -27.42 -4.82 -8.59
C GLU A 325 -27.50 -3.39 -9.12
N LYS A 326 -28.19 -2.48 -8.39
CA LYS A 326 -28.25 -1.07 -8.78
C LYS A 326 -26.89 -0.40 -8.66
N ILE A 327 -26.11 -0.72 -7.63
CA ILE A 327 -24.73 -0.23 -7.47
C ILE A 327 -23.87 -0.72 -8.65
N VAL A 328 -23.94 -1.99 -9.04
CA VAL A 328 -23.22 -2.52 -10.20
C VAL A 328 -23.60 -1.80 -11.49
N ALA A 329 -24.87 -1.48 -11.67
CA ALA A 329 -25.31 -0.70 -12.84
C ALA A 329 -24.70 0.71 -12.85
N LEU A 330 -24.68 1.40 -11.70
CA LEU A 330 -24.05 2.72 -11.56
C LEU A 330 -22.54 2.67 -11.83
N ILE A 331 -21.86 1.60 -11.37
CA ILE A 331 -20.43 1.41 -11.64
C ILE A 331 -20.18 1.33 -13.14
N ARG A 332 -20.95 0.51 -13.86
CA ARG A 332 -20.80 0.37 -15.33
C ARG A 332 -21.11 1.65 -16.10
N GLU A 333 -21.97 2.50 -15.58
CA GLU A 333 -22.39 3.76 -16.24
C GLU A 333 -21.38 4.90 -16.00
N HIS A 334 -20.73 4.95 -14.84
CA HIS A 334 -19.98 6.13 -14.41
C HIS A 334 -18.47 5.95 -14.33
N PHE A 335 -17.94 4.72 -14.50
CA PHE A 335 -16.52 4.44 -14.40
C PHE A 335 -16.00 3.73 -15.65
N GLU A 336 -14.80 4.12 -16.07
CA GLU A 336 -14.05 3.41 -17.09
C GLU A 336 -13.43 2.14 -16.51
N LEU A 337 -13.88 0.99 -17.01
CA LEU A 337 -13.48 -0.31 -16.45
C LEU A 337 -12.44 -1.04 -17.30
N LYS A 338 -12.27 -0.63 -18.56
CA LYS A 338 -11.28 -1.21 -19.46
C LYS A 338 -9.87 -0.71 -19.11
N PRO A 339 -8.82 -1.53 -19.25
CA PRO A 339 -7.46 -1.17 -18.85
C PRO A 339 -6.99 0.19 -19.35
N LYS A 340 -7.14 0.50 -20.64
CA LYS A 340 -6.75 1.79 -21.22
C LYS A 340 -7.54 2.95 -20.62
N GLY A 341 -8.86 2.79 -20.46
CA GLY A 341 -9.75 3.81 -19.92
C GLY A 341 -9.48 4.12 -18.46
N LEU A 342 -9.31 3.09 -17.63
CA LEU A 342 -9.01 3.26 -16.19
C LEU A 342 -7.63 3.89 -15.96
N ILE A 343 -6.60 3.53 -16.74
CA ILE A 343 -5.28 4.13 -16.69
C ILE A 343 -5.35 5.62 -16.99
N SER A 344 -6.08 6.00 -18.03
CA SER A 344 -6.31 7.40 -18.41
C SER A 344 -7.12 8.15 -17.35
N MET A 345 -8.25 7.57 -16.88
CA MET A 345 -9.11 8.20 -15.87
C MET A 345 -8.40 8.48 -14.57
N LEU A 346 -7.53 7.57 -14.14
CA LEU A 346 -6.74 7.72 -12.91
C LEU A 346 -5.37 8.36 -13.14
N GLU A 347 -5.04 8.76 -14.39
CA GLU A 347 -3.77 9.40 -14.73
C GLU A 347 -2.54 8.61 -14.24
N LEU A 348 -2.51 7.30 -14.48
CA LEU A 348 -1.52 6.41 -13.89
C LEU A 348 -0.15 6.39 -14.59
N LEU A 349 -0.01 6.99 -15.79
CA LEU A 349 1.27 7.06 -16.52
C LEU A 349 2.16 8.22 -16.00
N ARG A 350 2.37 8.25 -14.69
CA ARG A 350 3.17 9.28 -14.00
C ARG A 350 4.14 8.63 -13.01
N PRO A 351 5.31 9.24 -12.72
CA PRO A 351 6.24 8.74 -11.72
C PRO A 351 5.77 9.06 -10.29
N ILE A 352 4.82 8.27 -9.77
CA ILE A 352 4.16 8.48 -8.47
C ILE A 352 4.26 7.27 -7.54
N TYR A 353 4.91 6.21 -7.99
CA TYR A 353 4.81 4.87 -7.37
C TYR A 353 5.75 4.66 -6.19
N LYS A 354 6.99 5.19 -6.19
CA LYS A 354 7.89 5.14 -5.02
C LYS A 354 7.19 5.64 -3.75
N LYS A 355 6.36 6.69 -3.86
CA LYS A 355 5.59 7.23 -2.75
C LYS A 355 4.56 6.25 -2.17
N THR A 356 4.02 5.35 -2.98
CA THR A 356 3.01 4.38 -2.53
C THR A 356 3.62 3.21 -1.76
N ALA A 357 4.90 2.93 -1.98
CA ALA A 357 5.55 1.71 -1.54
C ALA A 357 5.79 1.60 -0.02
N ALA A 358 5.49 2.65 0.75
CA ALA A 358 5.50 2.63 2.21
C ALA A 358 4.26 3.33 2.77
N TYR A 359 3.78 2.87 3.94
CA TYR A 359 2.63 3.46 4.67
C TYR A 359 1.28 3.28 3.97
N GLY A 360 1.12 2.23 3.14
CA GLY A 360 -0.10 1.86 2.44
C GLY A 360 -0.33 2.61 1.13
N HIS A 361 -1.00 1.94 0.19
CA HIS A 361 -1.38 2.50 -1.10
C HIS A 361 -2.69 3.27 -1.04
N PHE A 362 -3.51 3.05 0.01
CA PHE A 362 -4.85 3.60 0.16
C PHE A 362 -4.99 4.41 1.45
N GLY A 363 -5.97 5.33 1.45
CA GLY A 363 -6.26 6.19 2.60
C GLY A 363 -5.26 7.33 2.76
N ARG A 364 -4.66 7.80 1.68
CA ARG A 364 -3.69 8.91 1.69
C ARG A 364 -4.22 10.07 0.86
N GLU A 365 -4.14 11.28 1.43
CA GLU A 365 -4.63 12.51 0.80
C GLU A 365 -3.54 13.26 0.01
N ASP A 366 -2.53 12.52 -0.47
CA ASP A 366 -1.53 13.07 -1.40
C ASP A 366 -2.21 13.42 -2.74
N ASN A 367 -1.99 14.62 -3.26
CA ASN A 367 -2.66 15.11 -4.48
C ASN A 367 -2.41 14.24 -5.72
N GLU A 368 -1.30 13.52 -5.74
CA GLU A 368 -0.91 12.64 -6.83
C GLU A 368 -1.75 11.36 -6.89
N PHE A 369 -2.37 10.96 -5.77
CA PHE A 369 -3.13 9.70 -5.67
C PHE A 369 -4.57 9.87 -6.12
N SER A 370 -4.77 9.86 -7.44
CA SER A 370 -6.06 10.10 -8.10
C SER A 370 -7.15 9.12 -7.65
N TRP A 371 -6.80 7.89 -7.27
CA TRP A 371 -7.74 6.87 -6.76
C TRP A 371 -8.31 7.18 -5.36
N GLU A 372 -7.81 8.22 -4.70
CA GLU A 372 -8.36 8.70 -3.43
C GLU A 372 -9.34 9.88 -3.59
N LYS A 373 -9.54 10.38 -4.82
CA LYS A 373 -10.52 11.43 -5.10
C LYS A 373 -11.95 10.92 -4.89
N THR A 374 -12.85 11.82 -4.45
CA THR A 374 -14.29 11.55 -4.24
C THR A 374 -15.17 12.36 -5.19
N ASP A 375 -14.65 12.72 -6.35
CA ASP A 375 -15.24 13.58 -7.36
C ASP A 375 -16.49 13.00 -8.04
N LYS A 376 -16.69 11.67 -7.97
CA LYS A 376 -17.90 11.00 -8.48
C LYS A 376 -19.02 10.90 -7.42
N ALA A 377 -18.77 11.21 -6.16
CA ALA A 377 -19.71 10.97 -5.07
C ALA A 377 -21.05 11.67 -5.26
N GLU A 378 -21.07 12.97 -5.64
CA GLU A 378 -22.31 13.72 -5.82
C GLU A 378 -23.11 13.21 -7.04
N THR A 379 -22.43 12.86 -8.13
CA THR A 379 -23.04 12.24 -9.31
C THR A 379 -23.72 10.93 -8.94
N LEU A 380 -23.01 10.03 -8.27
CA LEU A 380 -23.55 8.73 -7.85
C LEU A 380 -24.77 8.88 -6.94
N LYS A 381 -24.73 9.82 -5.98
CA LYS A 381 -25.84 10.11 -5.08
C LYS A 381 -27.09 10.56 -5.87
N ASN A 382 -26.93 11.47 -6.83
CA ASN A 382 -28.02 11.99 -7.64
C ASN A 382 -28.68 10.90 -8.50
N TYR A 383 -27.89 10.05 -9.15
CA TYR A 383 -28.40 8.93 -9.96
C TYR A 383 -29.00 7.81 -9.12
N ALA A 384 -28.51 7.60 -7.91
CA ALA A 384 -29.12 6.64 -6.96
C ALA A 384 -30.47 7.15 -6.44
N LYS A 385 -30.73 8.47 -6.46
CA LYS A 385 -31.91 9.13 -5.89
C LYS A 385 -32.04 8.92 -4.36
N VAL A 386 -30.93 9.10 -3.62
CA VAL A 386 -30.83 8.87 -2.17
C VAL A 386 -30.47 10.17 -1.43
#